data_85e1f57c82f3ab1f8e65e47e0ea2e437
#
_entry.id   85e1f57c82f3ab1f8e65e47e0ea2e437
#
_cell.length_a   1.000
_cell.length_b   1.000
_cell.length_c   1.000
_cell.angle_alpha   90.00
_cell.angle_beta   90.00
_cell.angle_gamma   90.00
#
_symmetry.space_group_name_H-M   'P 1'
#
loop_
_entity.id
_entity.type
_entity.pdbx_description
1 polymer ?
#
loop_
_entity_poly.entity_id
_entity_poly.type
_entity_poly.pdbx_seq_one_letter_code
_entity_poly.pdbx_strand_id
1 'polypeptide(L)'
;MKKVLFLTVCAAVLAACASAPKSVGINAKPKSLTKAILKADKACTADADCVAVQKGCCMCDGYQAVSQKGAETVKAAFDKACSLAPCTREMCRVQITPKCVNKICTGESFRE
;
A
#
# COMPACT_ATOMS: atom_id res chain seq x y z
N MET A 1 3.58 -51.59 38.78
CA MET A 1 3.83 -51.13 38.14
C MET A 1 3.32 -50.10 37.66
N LYS A 2 3.45 -49.23 37.54
CA LYS A 2 3.01 -48.24 37.17
C LYS A 2 3.58 -47.47 36.46
N LYS A 3 3.33 -46.87 35.68
CA LYS A 3 3.81 -46.17 34.91
C LYS A 3 3.49 -44.92 35.02
N VAL A 4 4.14 -44.14 34.97
CA VAL A 4 3.91 -42.94 35.09
C VAL A 4 3.98 -42.26 33.98
N LEU A 5 3.24 -41.74 33.55
CA LEU A 5 3.21 -41.08 32.54
C LEU A 5 3.45 -39.80 32.61
N PHE A 6 4.23 -39.23 32.18
CA PHE A 6 4.48 -37.98 32.14
C PHE A 6 4.11 -37.33 31.13
N LEU A 7 3.33 -36.72 30.97
CA LEU A 7 2.92 -35.86 30.34
C LEU A 7 3.50 -34.71 30.39
N THR A 8 4.40 -34.47 29.75
CA THR A 8 4.93 -33.36 29.72
C THR A 8 4.23 -32.55 28.86
N VAL A 9 3.64 -31.82 29.20
CA VAL A 9 3.01 -30.94 28.52
C VAL A 9 3.85 -29.89 28.12
N CYS A 10 4.29 -29.83 27.04
CA CYS A 10 4.94 -28.80 26.59
C CYS A 10 4.10 -27.69 26.40
N ALA A 11 4.21 -26.84 27.12
CA ALA A 11 3.50 -25.68 26.96
C ALA A 11 4.05 -24.98 25.84
N ALA A 12 3.42 -25.01 24.87
CA ALA A 12 3.83 -24.34 23.78
C ALA A 12 3.69 -22.93 24.01
N VAL A 13 4.68 -22.34 24.06
CA VAL A 13 4.57 -21.06 24.24
C VAL A 13 4.44 -20.40 23.02
N LEU A 14 3.56 -19.87 22.76
CA LEU A 14 3.35 -19.13 21.80
C LEU A 14 3.84 -17.88 21.96
N ALA A 15 4.84 -17.60 21.54
CA ALA A 15 5.29 -16.32 21.51
C ALA A 15 4.43 -15.60 20.60
N ALA A 16 3.54 -15.09 21.04
CA ALA A 16 2.77 -14.27 20.25
C ALA A 16 3.62 -13.13 19.92
N CYS A 17 4.11 -13.08 18.82
CA CYS A 17 4.73 -11.95 18.41
C CYS A 17 3.73 -10.89 18.28
N ALA A 18 3.63 -10.18 19.22
CA ALA A 18 2.77 -9.09 19.14
C ALA A 18 3.36 -8.20 18.14
N SER A 19 2.77 -8.08 17.07
CA SER A 19 3.22 -7.14 16.18
C SER A 19 2.93 -5.82 16.80
N ALA A 20 3.93 -5.25 17.32
CA ALA A 20 3.83 -3.89 17.74
C ALA A 20 3.45 -3.08 16.51
N PRO A 21 2.57 -2.18 16.62
CA PRO A 21 2.19 -1.36 15.49
C PRO A 21 3.46 -0.66 15.04
N LYS A 22 3.83 -0.91 13.82
CA LYS A 22 5.00 -0.25 13.33
C LYS A 22 4.70 1.20 13.22
N SER A 23 5.46 2.00 13.89
CA SER A 23 5.31 3.41 13.72
C SER A 23 5.67 3.73 12.28
N VAL A 24 4.81 4.41 11.63
CA VAL A 24 5.03 4.79 10.25
C VAL A 24 5.98 5.97 10.27
N GLY A 25 7.08 5.88 9.60
CA GLY A 25 8.04 6.98 9.53
C GLY A 25 7.52 8.15 8.71
N ILE A 26 8.25 9.24 8.76
CA ILE A 26 7.89 10.43 7.98
C ILE A 26 8.03 10.13 6.50
N ASN A 27 7.07 10.55 5.71
CA ASN A 27 7.03 10.31 4.26
C ASN A 27 7.12 8.82 3.92
N ALA A 28 6.44 7.99 4.67
CA ALA A 28 6.53 6.55 4.48
C ALA A 28 5.92 6.05 3.19
N LYS A 29 6.51 5.01 2.65
CA LYS A 29 5.95 4.26 1.53
C LYS A 29 5.69 2.85 2.01
N PRO A 30 4.54 2.58 2.59
CA PRO A 30 4.26 1.26 3.11
C PRO A 30 4.28 0.19 2.01
N LYS A 31 4.84 -0.96 2.33
CA LYS A 31 4.88 -2.06 1.36
C LYS A 31 3.49 -2.51 0.95
N SER A 32 2.55 -2.43 1.86
CA SER A 32 1.16 -2.81 1.56
C SER A 32 0.55 -1.91 0.49
N LEU A 33 0.87 -0.62 0.54
CA LEU A 33 0.39 0.31 -0.46
C LEU A 33 1.06 0.05 -1.81
N THR A 34 2.37 -0.15 -1.82
CA THR A 34 3.09 -0.45 -3.05
C THR A 34 2.56 -1.72 -3.69
N LYS A 35 2.28 -2.74 -2.87
CA LYS A 35 1.76 -3.99 -3.37
C LYS A 35 0.35 -3.82 -3.92
N ALA A 36 -0.47 -3.01 -3.27
CA ALA A 36 -1.82 -2.74 -3.76
C ALA A 36 -1.78 -2.06 -5.12
N ILE A 37 -0.85 -1.13 -5.32
CA ILE A 37 -0.69 -0.44 -6.60
C ILE A 37 -0.23 -1.41 -7.69
N LEU A 38 0.71 -2.29 -7.37
CA LEU A 38 1.21 -3.26 -8.35
C LEU A 38 0.12 -4.24 -8.76
N LYS A 39 -0.78 -4.56 -7.86
CA LYS A 39 -1.87 -5.49 -8.15
C LYS A 39 -3.13 -4.80 -8.63
N ALA A 40 -3.17 -3.49 -8.60
CA ALA A 40 -4.38 -2.77 -8.96
C ALA A 40 -4.74 -2.97 -10.42
N ASP A 41 -6.03 -3.01 -10.69
CA ASP A 41 -6.50 -3.09 -12.05
C ASP A 41 -6.11 -1.84 -12.82
N LYS A 42 -5.62 -2.01 -14.02
CA LYS A 42 -5.19 -0.91 -14.87
C LYS A 42 -5.85 -0.97 -16.26
N ALA A 43 -6.86 -1.79 -16.39
CA ALA A 43 -7.54 -1.93 -17.69
C ALA A 43 -8.37 -0.69 -17.99
N CYS A 44 -8.35 -0.27 -19.22
CA CYS A 44 -9.07 0.93 -19.64
C CYS A 44 -9.51 0.83 -21.10
N THR A 45 -10.46 1.67 -21.45
CA THR A 45 -10.85 1.83 -22.85
C THR A 45 -10.70 3.27 -23.30
N ALA A 46 -10.63 4.19 -22.35
CA ALA A 46 -10.44 5.61 -22.63
C ALA A 46 -9.63 6.25 -21.52
N ASP A 47 -9.06 7.40 -21.79
CA ASP A 47 -8.25 8.10 -20.78
C ASP A 47 -9.05 8.41 -19.53
N ALA A 48 -10.34 8.68 -19.66
CA ALA A 48 -11.19 8.98 -18.51
C ALA A 48 -11.34 7.80 -17.54
N ASP A 49 -11.03 6.59 -17.98
CA ASP A 49 -11.09 5.41 -17.11
C ASP A 49 -9.91 5.35 -16.16
N CYS A 50 -8.92 6.19 -16.37
CA CYS A 50 -7.69 6.14 -15.58
C CYS A 50 -7.62 7.30 -14.60
N VAL A 51 -7.16 7.02 -13.41
CA VAL A 51 -6.99 8.04 -12.37
C VAL A 51 -5.62 7.89 -11.75
N ALA A 52 -5.16 8.93 -11.10
CA ALA A 52 -3.86 8.92 -10.43
C ALA A 52 -4.03 8.59 -8.96
N VAL A 53 -3.20 7.72 -8.45
CA VAL A 53 -3.16 7.40 -7.02
C VAL A 53 -1.79 7.70 -6.48
N GLN A 54 -1.70 8.05 -5.20
CA GLN A 54 -0.42 8.35 -4.58
C GLN A 54 0.40 7.08 -4.39
N LYS A 55 1.68 7.16 -4.68
CA LYS A 55 2.59 6.01 -4.54
C LYS A 55 3.09 5.84 -3.10
N GLY A 56 2.91 6.83 -2.26
CA GLY A 56 3.26 6.78 -0.86
C GLY A 56 2.25 7.58 -0.05
N CYS A 57 2.48 7.70 1.24
CA CYS A 57 1.53 8.39 2.11
C CYS A 57 1.50 9.90 1.92
N CYS A 58 2.50 10.46 1.28
CA CYS A 58 2.61 11.90 1.07
C CYS A 58 2.67 12.27 -0.40
N MET A 59 2.17 13.45 -0.71
CA MET A 59 2.06 13.84 -2.11
C MET A 59 3.40 13.89 -2.86
N CYS A 60 4.49 14.13 -2.15
CA CYS A 60 5.79 14.18 -2.79
C CYS A 60 6.34 12.83 -3.22
N ASP A 61 5.67 11.74 -2.86
CA ASP A 61 6.12 10.41 -3.23
C ASP A 61 5.78 10.04 -4.66
N GLY A 62 5.01 10.87 -5.32
CA GLY A 62 4.63 10.65 -6.71
C GLY A 62 3.28 9.97 -6.85
N TYR A 63 2.90 9.78 -8.11
CA TYR A 63 1.60 9.22 -8.46
C TYR A 63 1.77 8.14 -9.51
N GLN A 64 0.79 7.30 -9.62
CA GLN A 64 0.74 6.29 -10.66
C GLN A 64 -0.69 6.15 -11.17
N ALA A 65 -0.85 5.87 -12.45
CA ALA A 65 -2.16 5.71 -13.04
C ALA A 65 -2.67 4.29 -12.83
N VAL A 66 -3.93 4.18 -12.47
CA VAL A 66 -4.63 2.89 -12.34
C VAL A 66 -6.04 3.13 -12.86
N SER A 67 -6.81 2.07 -13.06
CA SER A 67 -8.21 2.24 -13.43
C SER A 67 -9.01 2.77 -12.24
N GLN A 68 -10.20 3.29 -12.50
CA GLN A 68 -11.07 3.73 -11.41
C GLN A 68 -11.37 2.59 -10.45
N LYS A 69 -11.53 1.39 -10.98
CA LYS A 69 -11.77 0.22 -10.14
C LYS A 69 -10.54 -0.10 -9.32
N GLY A 70 -9.36 -0.04 -9.91
CA GLY A 70 -8.12 -0.29 -9.19
C GLY A 70 -7.87 0.77 -8.12
N ALA A 71 -8.30 2.00 -8.37
CA ALA A 71 -8.12 3.09 -7.42
C ALA A 71 -8.88 2.84 -6.10
N GLU A 72 -10.02 2.17 -6.16
CA GLU A 72 -10.76 1.87 -4.94
C GLU A 72 -9.97 0.94 -4.02
N THR A 73 -9.32 -0.05 -4.60
CA THR A 73 -8.50 -0.99 -3.83
C THR A 73 -7.26 -0.27 -3.26
N VAL A 74 -6.65 0.58 -4.07
CA VAL A 74 -5.48 1.34 -3.63
C VAL A 74 -5.88 2.32 -2.53
N LYS A 75 -7.04 2.97 -2.66
CA LYS A 75 -7.51 3.90 -1.65
C LYS A 75 -7.73 3.19 -0.31
N ALA A 76 -8.29 2.01 -0.33
CA ALA A 76 -8.50 1.25 0.90
C ALA A 76 -7.16 0.91 1.57
N ALA A 77 -6.17 0.53 0.78
CA ALA A 77 -4.84 0.24 1.30
C ALA A 77 -4.16 1.51 1.83
N PHE A 78 -4.35 2.62 1.12
CA PHE A 78 -3.81 3.91 1.51
C PHE A 78 -4.40 4.37 2.86
N ASP A 79 -5.71 4.32 2.97
CA ASP A 79 -6.38 4.75 4.19
C ASP A 79 -5.94 3.92 5.40
N LYS A 80 -5.75 2.64 5.18
CA LYS A 80 -5.34 1.75 6.26
C LYS A 80 -3.87 1.96 6.65
N ALA A 81 -3.01 2.11 5.67
CA ALA A 81 -1.57 2.20 5.91
C ALA A 81 -1.09 3.61 6.26
N CYS A 82 -1.80 4.62 5.81
CA CYS A 82 -1.35 6.01 5.90
C CYS A 82 -2.15 6.90 6.85
N SER A 83 -3.13 6.35 7.56
CA SER A 83 -4.01 7.16 8.39
C SER A 83 -3.29 8.01 9.43
N LEU A 84 -2.17 7.55 9.93
CA LEU A 84 -1.39 8.29 10.92
C LEU A 84 0.01 8.65 10.43
N ALA A 85 0.22 8.60 9.13
CA ALA A 85 1.54 8.85 8.59
C ALA A 85 1.84 10.34 8.55
N PRO A 86 2.90 10.79 9.17
CA PRO A 86 3.25 12.21 9.09
C PRO A 86 3.94 12.52 7.77
N CYS A 87 3.70 13.70 7.26
CA CYS A 87 4.33 14.18 6.04
C CYS A 87 5.04 15.48 6.33
N THR A 88 6.13 15.73 5.63
CA THR A 88 6.79 17.02 5.70
C THR A 88 5.89 18.03 4.98
N ARG A 89 6.06 19.31 5.30
CA ARG A 89 5.24 20.33 4.68
C ARG A 89 5.76 20.76 3.32
N GLU A 90 6.49 19.89 2.66
CA GLU A 90 6.97 20.19 1.34
C GLU A 90 5.82 20.22 0.36
N MET A 91 5.83 21.23 -0.48
CA MET A 91 4.85 21.29 -1.53
C MET A 91 5.51 20.79 -2.78
N CYS A 92 5.11 19.64 -3.23
CA CYS A 92 5.66 19.06 -4.44
C CYS A 92 4.63 19.15 -5.55
N ARG A 93 5.05 19.71 -6.66
CA ARG A 93 4.16 19.77 -7.80
C ARG A 93 4.38 18.53 -8.64
N VAL A 94 3.94 17.42 -8.12
CA VAL A 94 4.10 16.18 -8.81
C VAL A 94 2.73 15.81 -9.33
N GLN A 95 2.53 15.95 -10.61
CA GLN A 95 1.26 15.60 -11.22
C GLN A 95 1.49 14.73 -12.43
N ILE A 96 0.56 13.87 -12.70
CA ILE A 96 0.58 13.07 -13.90
C ILE A 96 -0.77 13.25 -14.59
N THR A 97 -0.77 13.05 -15.89
CA THR A 97 -2.01 13.00 -16.62
C THR A 97 -2.22 11.55 -17.01
N PRO A 98 -3.10 10.82 -16.34
CA PRO A 98 -3.32 9.42 -16.67
C PRO A 98 -3.85 9.26 -18.08
N LYS A 99 -3.33 8.29 -18.81
CA LYS A 99 -3.77 8.00 -20.16
C LYS A 99 -3.98 6.52 -20.36
N CYS A 100 -4.88 6.19 -21.27
CA CYS A 100 -5.13 4.82 -21.62
C CYS A 100 -4.35 4.48 -22.88
N VAL A 101 -3.33 3.65 -22.76
CA VAL A 101 -2.50 3.28 -23.90
C VAL A 101 -2.54 1.77 -24.03
N ASN A 102 -2.95 1.29 -25.16
CA ASN A 102 -3.09 -0.15 -25.40
C ASN A 102 -3.95 -0.83 -24.34
N LYS A 103 -5.05 -0.16 -23.97
CA LYS A 103 -6.01 -0.66 -22.97
C LYS A 103 -5.43 -0.78 -21.57
N ILE A 104 -4.34 -0.07 -21.29
CA ILE A 104 -3.73 -0.07 -19.97
C ILE A 104 -3.54 1.38 -19.53
N CYS A 105 -3.92 1.67 -18.29
CA CYS A 105 -3.70 2.99 -17.73
C CYS A 105 -2.21 3.21 -17.52
N THR A 106 -1.69 4.29 -18.07
CA THR A 106 -0.27 4.61 -17.98
C THR A 106 -0.08 5.98 -17.37
N GLY A 107 1.05 6.18 -16.75
CA GLY A 107 1.44 7.42 -16.14
C GLY A 107 2.06 7.15 -14.79
N GLU A 108 3.23 7.66 -14.59
CA GLU A 108 3.93 7.51 -13.33
C GLU A 108 4.84 8.71 -13.17
N SER A 109 4.92 9.23 -11.96
CA SER A 109 5.82 10.30 -11.65
C SER A 109 6.56 10.00 -10.37
N PHE A 110 7.78 10.44 -10.33
CA PHE A 110 8.63 10.27 -9.17
C PHE A 110 9.03 11.64 -8.66
N ARG A 111 9.46 11.68 -7.44
CA ARG A 111 10.02 12.89 -6.90
C ARG A 111 11.38 13.10 -7.55
N GLU A 112 11.61 14.25 -8.04
CA GLU A 112 12.92 14.61 -8.58
C GLU A 112 13.81 15.15 -7.47
#